data_9e9c174170b0420c846230d4c9261972
#
_entry.id   9e9c174170b0420c846230d4c9261972
#
_cell.length_a   1.000
_cell.length_b   1.000
_cell.length_c   1.000
_cell.angle_alpha   90.00
_cell.angle_beta   90.00
_cell.angle_gamma   90.00
#
_symmetry.space_group_name_H-M   'P 1'
#
loop_
_entity.id
_entity.type
_entity.pdbx_description
1 polymer ?
#
loop_
_entity_poly.entity_id
_entity_poly.type
_entity_poly.pdbx_seq_one_letter_code
_entity_poly.pdbx_strand_id
1 'polypeptide(L)'
;MRNSIDYSQKACWYKIPEITKEFDTFYIYSTIYMGANEGDPDYATLDNAELLAGLPVEHAIKSSVFEESTNLFIPMYRQSSLKHAFEVFEKDGNIDAALTGIPYADITAALDYYFEHYNNGRPFVIAGHSQGAAILRLVLKGYFKEHPDCYKRMVAAYAIGYSITKEDLEANPHFTFATGETDTGVIISWHAEGPKNVEANVPLPNLIIAKNGVAINPLNWKRDETYASASMNLGSIVMDETGATAIRDIDADAQLCLARGTVITNAKAAPNEMADLAGPQCYHQDDYSIFYNNIKDNVAKRVVAYKARRK
;
A
#
# COMPACT_ATOMS: atom_id res chain seq x y z
N MET A 1 24.36 6.39 -17.96
CA MET A 1 23.42 7.21 -17.18
C MET A 1 22.05 6.62 -17.39
N ARG A 2 21.37 6.11 -16.35
CA ARG A 2 20.00 5.63 -16.45
C ARG A 2 19.14 6.89 -16.66
N ASN A 3 18.40 6.97 -17.79
CA ASN A 3 17.52 8.11 -18.04
C ASN A 3 16.51 8.21 -16.88
N SER A 4 16.60 9.29 -16.09
CA SER A 4 15.58 9.61 -15.10
C SER A 4 14.28 9.99 -15.80
N ILE A 5 13.13 9.64 -15.20
CA ILE A 5 11.83 10.09 -15.67
C ILE A 5 11.71 11.59 -15.42
N ASP A 6 11.20 12.31 -16.41
CA ASP A 6 10.90 13.74 -16.31
C ASP A 6 9.45 13.94 -15.82
N TYR A 7 9.28 14.08 -14.50
CA TYR A 7 7.97 14.27 -13.88
C TYR A 7 7.34 15.65 -14.13
N SER A 8 8.01 16.57 -14.86
CA SER A 8 7.37 17.76 -15.39
C SER A 8 6.34 17.42 -16.48
N GLN A 9 6.48 16.27 -17.12
CA GLN A 9 5.59 15.78 -18.14
C GLN A 9 4.35 15.11 -17.50
N LYS A 10 3.17 15.63 -17.80
CA LYS A 10 1.90 15.05 -17.29
C LYS A 10 1.72 13.57 -17.62
N ALA A 11 2.27 13.12 -18.75
CA ALA A 11 2.24 11.71 -19.16
C ALA A 11 3.00 10.77 -18.20
N CYS A 12 3.85 11.29 -17.31
CA CYS A 12 4.53 10.51 -16.27
C CYS A 12 3.70 10.35 -15.00
N TRP A 13 2.45 10.80 -15.03
CA TRP A 13 1.48 10.68 -13.94
C TRP A 13 0.24 9.96 -14.45
N TYR A 14 -0.19 8.93 -13.75
CA TYR A 14 -1.51 8.35 -13.98
C TYR A 14 -2.61 9.32 -13.55
N LYS A 15 -2.39 10.03 -12.42
CA LYS A 15 -3.34 11.01 -11.92
C LYS A 15 -2.68 12.24 -11.32
N ILE A 16 -3.11 13.39 -11.80
CA ILE A 16 -2.89 14.72 -11.19
C ILE A 16 -4.27 15.30 -10.96
N PRO A 17 -4.70 15.50 -9.70
CA PRO A 17 -6.05 15.97 -9.41
C PRO A 17 -6.20 17.47 -9.64
N GLU A 18 -7.43 17.93 -9.79
CA GLU A 18 -7.79 19.29 -9.45
C GLU A 18 -7.66 19.50 -7.94
N ILE A 19 -7.03 20.60 -7.52
CA ILE A 19 -6.80 20.88 -6.10
C ILE A 19 -8.05 21.48 -5.48
N THR A 20 -8.83 20.67 -4.80
CA THR A 20 -10.09 21.07 -4.14
C THR A 20 -10.07 20.81 -2.64
N LYS A 21 -9.02 20.13 -2.12
CA LYS A 21 -8.89 19.71 -0.72
C LYS A 21 -7.66 20.34 -0.07
N GLU A 22 -7.68 20.44 1.25
CA GLU A 22 -6.56 20.97 2.04
C GLU A 22 -5.44 19.93 2.29
N PHE A 23 -5.68 18.67 1.95
CA PHE A 23 -4.79 17.54 2.14
C PHE A 23 -4.58 16.82 0.81
N ASP A 24 -3.40 16.22 0.67
CA ASP A 24 -3.07 15.41 -0.50
C ASP A 24 -2.94 13.94 -0.11
N THR A 25 -3.04 13.05 -1.09
CA THR A 25 -2.49 11.69 -1.04
C THR A 25 -1.53 11.48 -2.19
N PHE A 26 -0.35 10.98 -1.90
CA PHE A 26 0.60 10.46 -2.88
C PHE A 26 0.53 8.92 -2.83
N TYR A 27 0.09 8.30 -3.92
CA TYR A 27 -0.15 6.85 -3.97
C TYR A 27 0.83 6.14 -4.89
N ILE A 28 1.44 5.05 -4.39
CA ILE A 28 2.35 4.18 -5.11
C ILE A 28 1.64 2.86 -5.37
N TYR A 29 1.28 2.59 -6.62
CA TYR A 29 0.45 1.45 -6.99
C TYR A 29 1.19 0.10 -6.91
N SER A 30 0.42 -1.00 -6.87
CA SER A 30 0.92 -2.37 -6.73
C SER A 30 1.54 -2.90 -8.02
N THR A 31 2.12 -4.11 -7.96
CA THR A 31 2.62 -4.81 -9.15
C THR A 31 1.48 -5.07 -10.12
N ILE A 32 1.64 -4.60 -11.35
CA ILE A 32 0.76 -4.85 -12.51
C ILE A 32 1.54 -5.64 -13.55
N TYR A 33 2.80 -5.30 -13.75
CA TYR A 33 3.66 -5.93 -14.75
C TYR A 33 4.18 -7.29 -14.26
N MET A 34 3.80 -8.36 -14.94
CA MET A 34 4.18 -9.72 -14.56
C MET A 34 5.57 -10.11 -15.05
N GLY A 35 5.96 -9.71 -16.28
CA GLY A 35 7.22 -10.16 -16.93
C GLY A 35 7.22 -11.66 -17.17
N ALA A 36 6.06 -12.21 -17.57
CA ALA A 36 5.84 -13.66 -17.59
C ALA A 36 6.45 -14.35 -18.82
N ASN A 37 6.76 -13.61 -19.89
CA ASN A 37 7.31 -14.18 -21.10
C ASN A 37 8.83 -14.27 -21.06
N GLU A 38 9.38 -15.20 -21.85
CA GLU A 38 10.83 -15.28 -22.05
C GLU A 38 11.34 -14.01 -22.75
N GLY A 39 12.35 -13.38 -22.16
CA GLY A 39 12.95 -12.15 -22.69
C GLY A 39 12.24 -10.85 -22.25
N ASP A 40 11.16 -10.93 -21.47
CA ASP A 40 10.57 -9.76 -20.86
C ASP A 40 11.60 -9.07 -19.92
N PRO A 41 11.69 -7.73 -19.94
CA PRO A 41 12.63 -7.01 -19.08
C PRO A 41 12.24 -7.10 -17.59
N ASP A 42 13.24 -7.02 -16.71
CA ASP A 42 13.02 -7.01 -15.25
C ASP A 42 12.17 -5.82 -14.79
N TYR A 43 12.18 -4.73 -15.53
CA TYR A 43 11.48 -3.49 -15.21
C TYR A 43 10.60 -3.03 -16.37
N ALA A 44 9.33 -2.75 -16.09
CA ALA A 44 8.40 -2.18 -17.06
C ALA A 44 8.85 -0.78 -17.51
N THR A 45 8.56 -0.45 -18.77
CA THR A 45 8.56 0.96 -19.23
C THR A 45 7.22 1.62 -18.91
N LEU A 46 7.15 2.96 -18.90
CA LEU A 46 5.89 3.66 -18.57
C LEU A 46 4.79 3.45 -19.62
N ASP A 47 5.15 3.07 -20.82
CA ASP A 47 4.24 2.75 -21.94
C ASP A 47 3.94 1.25 -22.07
N ASN A 48 4.34 0.44 -21.09
CA ASN A 48 4.03 -0.99 -21.06
C ASN A 48 2.52 -1.23 -21.06
N ALA A 49 2.05 -2.10 -21.96
CA ALA A 49 0.62 -2.32 -22.19
C ALA A 49 -0.11 -2.95 -20.98
N GLU A 50 0.53 -3.90 -20.25
CA GLU A 50 -0.05 -4.48 -19.04
C GLU A 50 -0.23 -3.40 -17.97
N LEU A 51 0.81 -2.56 -17.78
CA LEU A 51 0.78 -1.46 -16.83
C LEU A 51 -0.37 -0.50 -17.11
N LEU A 52 -0.50 -0.04 -18.35
CA LEU A 52 -1.55 0.89 -18.77
C LEU A 52 -2.95 0.29 -18.65
N ALA A 53 -3.12 -0.99 -18.94
CA ALA A 53 -4.40 -1.69 -18.81
C ALA A 53 -4.80 -1.93 -17.35
N GLY A 54 -3.86 -2.22 -16.47
CA GLY A 54 -4.14 -2.54 -15.06
C GLY A 54 -4.32 -1.33 -14.15
N LEU A 55 -3.74 -0.16 -14.48
CA LEU A 55 -3.84 1.05 -13.66
C LEU A 55 -5.28 1.50 -13.35
N PRO A 56 -6.25 1.47 -14.28
CA PRO A 56 -7.65 1.80 -13.97
C PRO A 56 -8.28 0.86 -12.93
N VAL A 57 -7.97 -0.43 -13.00
CA VAL A 57 -8.45 -1.44 -12.03
C VAL A 57 -7.85 -1.18 -10.66
N GLU A 58 -6.52 -1.02 -10.60
CA GLU A 58 -5.78 -0.70 -9.39
C GLU A 58 -6.35 0.56 -8.70
N HIS A 59 -6.61 1.59 -9.51
CA HIS A 59 -7.23 2.82 -9.02
C HIS A 59 -8.62 2.57 -8.47
N ALA A 60 -9.49 1.89 -9.22
CA ALA A 60 -10.90 1.71 -8.88
C ALA A 60 -11.10 0.98 -7.54
N ILE A 61 -10.30 -0.05 -7.25
CA ILE A 61 -10.49 -0.91 -6.09
C ILE A 61 -9.54 -0.61 -4.92
N LYS A 62 -8.54 0.26 -5.09
CA LYS A 62 -7.56 0.60 -4.05
C LYS A 62 -7.43 2.11 -3.86
N SER A 63 -6.74 2.83 -4.76
CA SER A 63 -6.37 4.22 -4.50
C SER A 63 -7.54 5.21 -4.49
N SER A 64 -8.67 4.91 -5.12
CA SER A 64 -9.88 5.73 -5.10
C SER A 64 -10.42 5.96 -3.68
N VAL A 65 -10.09 5.11 -2.72
CA VAL A 65 -10.47 5.24 -1.31
C VAL A 65 -10.03 6.58 -0.67
N PHE A 66 -8.98 7.21 -1.21
CA PHE A 66 -8.43 8.46 -0.70
C PHE A 66 -9.10 9.71 -1.27
N GLU A 67 -9.81 9.61 -2.40
CA GLU A 67 -10.29 10.76 -3.18
C GLU A 67 -11.33 11.63 -2.46
N GLU A 68 -12.13 11.05 -1.57
CA GLU A 68 -13.14 11.83 -0.85
C GLU A 68 -12.49 12.83 0.12
N SER A 69 -11.40 12.45 0.76
CA SER A 69 -10.76 13.25 1.82
C SER A 69 -9.54 14.06 1.35
N THR A 70 -8.93 13.70 0.21
CA THR A 70 -7.64 14.25 -0.23
C THR A 70 -7.58 14.46 -1.74
N ASN A 71 -6.64 15.30 -2.20
CA ASN A 71 -6.27 15.41 -3.61
C ASN A 71 -5.32 14.25 -3.94
N LEU A 72 -5.73 13.32 -4.80
CA LEU A 72 -5.01 12.09 -5.07
C LEU A 72 -4.03 12.23 -6.24
N PHE A 73 -2.72 12.11 -5.95
CA PHE A 73 -1.64 12.08 -6.92
C PHE A 73 -1.11 10.66 -7.09
N ILE A 74 -0.97 10.21 -8.34
CA ILE A 74 -0.45 8.87 -8.67
C ILE A 74 0.63 9.03 -9.74
N PRO A 75 1.92 8.97 -9.40
CA PRO A 75 2.99 8.95 -10.39
C PRO A 75 3.03 7.60 -11.10
N MET A 76 3.42 7.58 -12.35
CA MET A 76 3.85 6.35 -13.01
C MET A 76 5.32 6.10 -12.70
N TYR A 77 5.69 4.84 -12.53
CA TYR A 77 7.07 4.45 -12.27
C TYR A 77 7.39 3.12 -12.95
N ARG A 78 8.65 2.87 -13.22
CA ARG A 78 9.13 1.63 -13.82
C ARG A 78 9.14 0.52 -12.77
N GLN A 79 8.06 -0.26 -12.76
CA GLN A 79 7.89 -1.38 -11.83
C GLN A 79 8.94 -2.47 -12.05
N SER A 80 9.36 -3.13 -10.96
CA SER A 80 9.92 -4.47 -11.06
C SER A 80 8.81 -5.44 -11.51
N SER A 81 9.14 -6.34 -12.44
CA SER A 81 8.23 -7.44 -12.78
C SER A 81 8.02 -8.35 -11.57
N LEU A 82 6.87 -9.05 -11.54
CA LEU A 82 6.62 -10.05 -10.50
C LEU A 82 7.68 -11.16 -10.56
N LYS A 83 8.06 -11.59 -11.76
CA LYS A 83 9.11 -12.59 -11.98
C LYS A 83 10.43 -12.17 -11.35
N HIS A 84 10.91 -10.94 -11.64
CA HIS A 84 12.17 -10.44 -11.08
C HIS A 84 12.11 -10.30 -9.56
N ALA A 85 10.99 -9.80 -9.02
CA ALA A 85 10.81 -9.73 -7.58
C ALA A 85 10.87 -11.12 -6.92
N PHE A 86 10.34 -12.14 -7.59
CA PHE A 86 10.39 -13.53 -7.14
C PHE A 86 11.83 -14.08 -7.13
N GLU A 87 12.58 -13.89 -8.23
CA GLU A 87 13.98 -14.31 -8.34
C GLU A 87 14.86 -13.67 -7.26
N VAL A 88 14.63 -12.38 -6.96
CA VAL A 88 15.31 -11.67 -5.89
C VAL A 88 14.93 -12.23 -4.52
N PHE A 89 13.62 -12.50 -4.31
CA PHE A 89 13.15 -13.07 -3.05
C PHE A 89 13.74 -14.46 -2.78
N GLU A 90 13.80 -15.34 -3.78
CA GLU A 90 14.39 -16.67 -3.63
C GLU A 90 15.88 -16.60 -3.23
N LYS A 91 16.59 -15.60 -3.73
CA LYS A 91 18.01 -15.39 -3.44
C LYS A 91 18.24 -14.71 -2.07
N ASP A 92 17.49 -13.66 -1.77
CA ASP A 92 17.82 -12.72 -0.69
C ASP A 92 16.82 -12.80 0.49
N GLY A 93 15.73 -13.57 0.36
CA GLY A 93 14.66 -13.70 1.36
C GLY A 93 13.80 -12.44 1.54
N ASN A 94 13.93 -11.45 0.66
CA ASN A 94 13.12 -10.23 0.55
C ASN A 94 13.25 -9.65 -0.86
N ILE A 95 12.43 -8.65 -1.20
CA ILE A 95 12.42 -8.04 -2.55
C ILE A 95 13.15 -6.70 -2.63
N ASP A 96 13.86 -6.29 -1.59
CA ASP A 96 14.46 -4.95 -1.50
C ASP A 96 15.44 -4.67 -2.67
N ALA A 97 16.25 -5.66 -3.09
CA ALA A 97 17.20 -5.49 -4.18
C ALA A 97 16.53 -5.24 -5.54
N ALA A 98 15.33 -5.78 -5.78
CA ALA A 98 14.54 -5.46 -6.97
C ALA A 98 14.00 -4.03 -6.98
N LEU A 99 13.90 -3.39 -5.81
CA LEU A 99 13.23 -2.09 -5.64
C LEU A 99 14.18 -0.92 -5.40
N THR A 100 15.33 -1.12 -4.77
CA THR A 100 16.29 -0.06 -4.40
C THR A 100 16.97 0.62 -5.58
N GLY A 101 16.86 0.08 -6.78
CA GLY A 101 17.39 0.66 -8.01
C GLY A 101 16.41 1.61 -8.70
N ILE A 102 15.84 1.12 -9.82
CA ILE A 102 14.98 1.90 -10.71
C ILE A 102 13.67 2.33 -10.04
N PRO A 103 12.89 1.44 -9.39
CA PRO A 103 11.61 1.84 -8.81
C PRO A 103 11.75 2.91 -7.73
N TYR A 104 12.71 2.76 -6.83
CA TYR A 104 12.97 3.73 -5.76
C TYR A 104 13.41 5.08 -6.32
N ALA A 105 14.33 5.08 -7.31
CA ALA A 105 14.80 6.32 -7.93
C ALA A 105 13.68 7.07 -8.66
N ASP A 106 12.78 6.34 -9.33
CA ASP A 106 11.63 6.95 -9.99
C ASP A 106 10.67 7.56 -8.97
N ILE A 107 10.32 6.84 -7.91
CA ILE A 107 9.40 7.35 -6.88
C ILE A 107 10.00 8.53 -6.11
N THR A 108 11.30 8.53 -5.79
CA THR A 108 11.93 9.68 -5.12
C THR A 108 11.98 10.90 -6.02
N ALA A 109 12.26 10.75 -7.32
CA ALA A 109 12.18 11.84 -8.29
C ALA A 109 10.74 12.38 -8.45
N ALA A 110 9.73 11.51 -8.40
CA ALA A 110 8.33 11.93 -8.41
C ALA A 110 7.96 12.70 -7.12
N LEU A 111 8.48 12.29 -5.96
CA LEU A 111 8.27 12.97 -4.68
C LEU A 111 8.93 14.36 -4.70
N ASP A 112 10.17 14.49 -5.22
CA ASP A 112 10.83 15.78 -5.36
C ASP A 112 9.98 16.72 -6.19
N TYR A 113 9.54 16.29 -7.38
CA TYR A 113 8.70 17.10 -8.26
C TYR A 113 7.35 17.44 -7.61
N TYR A 114 6.72 16.48 -6.94
CA TYR A 114 5.47 16.68 -6.23
C TYR A 114 5.59 17.73 -5.11
N PHE A 115 6.61 17.64 -4.26
CA PHE A 115 6.80 18.59 -3.17
C PHE A 115 7.18 19.99 -3.67
N GLU A 116 7.93 20.08 -4.74
CA GLU A 116 8.36 21.35 -5.31
C GLU A 116 7.25 22.06 -6.09
N HIS A 117 6.44 21.33 -6.87
CA HIS A 117 5.53 21.91 -7.85
C HIS A 117 4.05 21.72 -7.57
N TYR A 118 3.64 20.64 -6.90
CA TYR A 118 2.23 20.31 -6.72
C TYR A 118 1.73 20.46 -5.29
N ASN A 119 2.50 20.05 -4.29
CA ASN A 119 2.02 19.96 -2.91
C ASN A 119 1.77 21.31 -2.23
N ASN A 120 2.51 22.34 -2.57
CA ASN A 120 2.39 23.68 -1.99
C ASN A 120 2.29 23.69 -0.45
N GLY A 121 3.07 22.86 0.24
CA GLY A 121 3.11 22.78 1.70
C GLY A 121 1.90 22.13 2.37
N ARG A 122 0.94 21.58 1.64
CA ARG A 122 -0.21 20.87 2.23
C ARG A 122 0.25 19.63 3.02
N PRO A 123 -0.42 19.31 4.14
CA PRO A 123 -0.27 18.01 4.77
C PRO A 123 -0.71 16.90 3.82
N PHE A 124 -0.10 15.72 3.97
CA PHE A 124 -0.34 14.64 3.03
C PHE A 124 -0.41 13.27 3.71
N VAL A 125 -1.15 12.38 3.08
CA VAL A 125 -1.09 10.93 3.24
C VAL A 125 -0.14 10.40 2.18
N ILE A 126 0.68 9.41 2.52
CA ILE A 126 1.38 8.62 1.54
C ILE A 126 0.91 7.18 1.64
N ALA A 127 0.62 6.55 0.52
CA ALA A 127 0.03 5.22 0.55
C ALA A 127 0.58 4.33 -0.58
N GLY A 128 0.52 3.04 -0.37
CA GLY A 128 0.91 2.06 -1.38
C GLY A 128 0.36 0.69 -1.05
N HIS A 129 0.34 -0.18 -2.07
CA HIS A 129 -0.02 -1.57 -1.94
C HIS A 129 1.08 -2.47 -2.52
N SER A 130 1.33 -3.63 -1.90
CA SER A 130 2.25 -4.63 -2.42
C SER A 130 3.65 -4.05 -2.73
N GLN A 131 4.12 -4.11 -3.96
CA GLN A 131 5.38 -3.46 -4.40
C GLN A 131 5.39 -1.97 -4.04
N GLY A 132 4.27 -1.26 -4.20
CA GLY A 132 4.15 0.15 -3.80
C GLY A 132 4.33 0.35 -2.30
N ALA A 133 3.84 -0.55 -1.45
CA ALA A 133 4.07 -0.52 -0.01
C ALA A 133 5.52 -0.86 0.36
N ALA A 134 6.16 -1.79 -0.36
CA ALA A 134 7.57 -2.09 -0.17
C ALA A 134 8.46 -0.90 -0.54
N ILE A 135 8.18 -0.19 -1.65
CA ILE A 135 8.86 1.05 -2.01
C ILE A 135 8.59 2.14 -0.97
N LEU A 136 7.35 2.28 -0.50
CA LEU A 136 7.00 3.24 0.57
C LEU A 136 7.81 2.98 1.84
N ARG A 137 8.00 1.72 2.25
CA ARG A 137 8.89 1.35 3.36
C ARG A 137 10.31 1.87 3.14
N LEU A 138 10.87 1.73 1.93
CA LEU A 138 12.19 2.24 1.58
C LEU A 138 12.23 3.78 1.57
N VAL A 139 11.19 4.43 1.07
CA VAL A 139 11.02 5.90 1.09
C VAL A 139 11.00 6.43 2.53
N LEU A 140 10.28 5.77 3.42
CA LEU A 140 10.24 6.13 4.85
C LEU A 140 11.63 6.01 5.49
N LYS A 141 12.41 4.96 5.14
CA LYS A 141 13.75 4.70 5.69
C LYS A 141 14.83 5.64 5.16
N GLY A 142 14.75 6.03 3.91
CA GLY A 142 15.74 6.83 3.20
C GLY A 142 15.27 8.26 2.95
N TYR A 143 14.40 8.45 1.98
CA TYR A 143 14.00 9.78 1.50
C TYR A 143 13.50 10.70 2.62
N PHE A 144 12.56 10.25 3.46
CA PHE A 144 12.03 11.10 4.53
C PHE A 144 12.98 11.32 5.69
N LYS A 145 13.99 10.49 5.86
CA LYS A 145 15.08 10.76 6.81
C LYS A 145 15.93 11.95 6.37
N GLU A 146 16.11 12.09 5.04
CA GLU A 146 16.84 13.21 4.43
C GLU A 146 15.96 14.46 4.25
N HIS A 147 14.61 14.28 4.24
CA HIS A 147 13.62 15.36 4.09
C HIS A 147 12.69 15.47 5.31
N PRO A 148 13.23 15.77 6.53
CA PRO A 148 12.45 15.77 7.77
C PRO A 148 11.32 16.80 7.78
N ASP A 149 11.44 17.90 7.04
CA ASP A 149 10.38 18.93 6.98
C ASP A 149 9.19 18.46 6.13
N CYS A 150 9.41 17.63 5.13
CA CYS A 150 8.33 16.94 4.44
C CYS A 150 7.70 15.90 5.35
N TYR A 151 8.51 15.08 6.05
CA TYR A 151 8.02 14.05 6.95
C TYR A 151 7.10 14.59 8.06
N LYS A 152 7.42 15.75 8.64
CA LYS A 152 6.60 16.42 9.68
C LYS A 152 5.18 16.77 9.21
N ARG A 153 4.96 16.86 7.90
CA ARG A 153 3.65 17.16 7.29
C ARG A 153 2.86 15.91 6.93
N MET A 154 3.44 14.73 7.11
CA MET A 154 2.78 13.46 6.86
C MET A 154 1.67 13.23 7.89
N VAL A 155 0.44 13.03 7.40
CA VAL A 155 -0.72 12.66 8.21
C VAL A 155 -0.65 11.19 8.60
N ALA A 156 -0.43 10.31 7.62
CA ALA A 156 -0.22 8.89 7.81
C ALA A 156 0.45 8.26 6.56
N ALA A 157 1.14 7.14 6.77
CA ALA A 157 1.67 6.27 5.73
C ALA A 157 0.91 4.94 5.75
N TYR A 158 0.13 4.66 4.71
CA TYR A 158 -0.59 3.39 4.54
C TYR A 158 0.28 2.44 3.71
N ALA A 159 1.13 1.65 4.36
CA ALA A 159 1.98 0.63 3.75
C ALA A 159 1.26 -0.73 3.83
N ILE A 160 0.27 -0.94 2.96
CA ILE A 160 -0.62 -2.10 3.02
C ILE A 160 -0.16 -3.17 2.03
N GLY A 161 -0.19 -4.43 2.45
CA GLY A 161 0.18 -5.55 1.60
C GLY A 161 1.70 -5.75 1.44
N TYR A 162 2.51 -5.13 2.30
CA TYR A 162 3.93 -5.48 2.51
C TYR A 162 4.32 -5.17 3.96
N SER A 163 5.03 -6.09 4.62
CA SER A 163 5.25 -5.97 6.06
C SER A 163 6.16 -4.81 6.44
N ILE A 164 5.74 -4.02 7.40
CA ILE A 164 6.63 -3.26 8.28
C ILE A 164 7.02 -4.19 9.43
N THR A 165 8.29 -4.29 9.74
CA THR A 165 8.78 -5.23 10.75
C THR A 165 9.17 -4.55 12.06
N LYS A 166 9.34 -5.34 13.13
CA LYS A 166 9.86 -4.85 14.41
C LYS A 166 11.26 -4.26 14.22
N GLU A 167 12.08 -4.91 13.41
CA GLU A 167 13.43 -4.46 13.06
C GLU A 167 13.42 -3.12 12.31
N ASP A 168 12.42 -2.88 11.43
CA ASP A 168 12.24 -1.58 10.80
C ASP A 168 11.99 -0.48 11.83
N LEU A 169 11.14 -0.74 12.82
CA LEU A 169 10.83 0.23 13.87
C LEU A 169 12.03 0.50 14.77
N GLU A 170 12.78 -0.52 15.14
CA GLU A 170 13.98 -0.43 15.97
C GLU A 170 15.11 0.33 15.28
N ALA A 171 15.33 0.04 13.99
CA ALA A 171 16.39 0.68 13.19
C ALA A 171 16.08 2.12 12.79
N ASN A 172 14.81 2.54 12.84
CA ASN A 172 14.36 3.86 12.40
C ASN A 172 13.56 4.57 13.50
N PRO A 173 14.21 5.22 14.48
CA PRO A 173 13.54 5.84 15.64
C PRO A 173 12.51 6.94 15.30
N HIS A 174 12.52 7.46 14.06
CA HIS A 174 11.52 8.40 13.59
C HIS A 174 10.22 7.71 13.14
N PHE A 175 10.21 6.37 13.00
CA PHE A 175 9.00 5.62 12.70
C PHE A 175 8.09 5.56 13.92
N THR A 176 6.84 5.94 13.75
CA THR A 176 5.78 5.73 14.73
C THR A 176 4.71 4.84 14.08
N PHE A 177 4.48 3.66 14.61
CA PHE A 177 3.41 2.79 14.13
C PHE A 177 2.09 3.18 14.80
N ALA A 178 0.98 3.18 14.06
CA ALA A 178 -0.34 3.53 14.58
C ALA A 178 -0.75 2.61 15.74
N THR A 179 -1.33 3.18 16.79
CA THR A 179 -1.86 2.49 17.97
C THR A 179 -3.36 2.67 18.13
N GLY A 180 -3.96 3.51 17.30
CA GLY A 180 -5.39 3.81 17.31
C GLY A 180 -5.89 4.39 15.99
N GLU A 181 -7.15 4.74 15.98
CA GLU A 181 -7.89 5.16 14.78
C GLU A 181 -7.51 6.56 14.29
N THR A 182 -7.09 7.46 15.21
CA THR A 182 -6.93 8.89 14.93
C THR A 182 -5.50 9.41 15.10
N ASP A 183 -4.53 8.53 15.33
CA ASP A 183 -3.12 8.91 15.42
C ASP A 183 -2.65 9.56 14.12
N THR A 184 -1.74 10.51 14.19
CA THR A 184 -1.17 11.16 13.01
C THR A 184 0.35 11.19 13.05
N GLY A 185 0.99 11.27 11.87
CA GLY A 185 2.43 11.06 11.72
C GLY A 185 2.82 9.61 11.91
N VAL A 186 1.96 8.67 11.53
CA VAL A 186 2.08 7.24 11.83
C VAL A 186 2.12 6.37 10.58
N ILE A 187 2.67 5.17 10.74
CA ILE A 187 2.66 4.11 9.75
C ILE A 187 1.52 3.15 10.08
N ILE A 188 0.79 2.71 9.06
CA ILE A 188 -0.32 1.77 9.10
C ILE A 188 0.05 0.63 8.16
N SER A 189 -0.06 -0.61 8.62
CA SER A 189 0.25 -1.78 7.80
C SER A 189 -0.58 -2.98 8.22
N TRP A 190 -0.93 -3.81 7.27
CA TRP A 190 -1.48 -5.16 7.43
C TRP A 190 -1.34 -5.98 6.15
N HIS A 191 -1.56 -7.27 6.29
CA HIS A 191 -1.85 -8.25 5.23
C HIS A 191 -3.11 -9.00 5.59
N ALA A 192 -3.99 -9.25 4.63
CA ALA A 192 -5.17 -10.06 4.81
C ALA A 192 -4.92 -11.51 4.35
N GLU A 193 -5.15 -12.46 5.24
CA GLU A 193 -5.16 -13.89 4.94
C GLU A 193 -6.32 -14.57 5.66
N GLY A 194 -6.73 -15.74 5.17
CA GLY A 194 -7.78 -16.51 5.83
C GLY A 194 -7.25 -17.53 6.85
N PRO A 195 -8.14 -18.11 7.69
CA PRO A 195 -7.76 -19.04 8.74
C PRO A 195 -7.05 -20.30 8.23
N LYS A 196 -7.29 -20.74 7.01
CA LYS A 196 -6.60 -21.90 6.42
C LYS A 196 -5.09 -21.68 6.25
N ASN A 197 -4.62 -20.45 6.09
CA ASN A 197 -3.18 -20.16 6.04
C ASN A 197 -2.53 -20.41 7.41
N VAL A 198 -3.23 -20.07 8.49
CA VAL A 198 -2.76 -20.34 9.86
C VAL A 198 -2.79 -21.83 10.15
N GLU A 199 -3.89 -22.51 9.81
CA GLU A 199 -4.06 -23.96 9.98
C GLU A 199 -3.01 -24.76 9.21
N ALA A 200 -2.71 -24.36 7.98
CA ALA A 200 -1.67 -24.96 7.14
C ALA A 200 -0.25 -24.59 7.55
N ASN A 201 -0.09 -23.69 8.55
CA ASN A 201 1.20 -23.16 8.98
C ASN A 201 2.06 -22.67 7.78
N VAL A 202 1.43 -21.88 6.89
CA VAL A 202 2.13 -21.34 5.69
C VAL A 202 3.43 -20.66 6.11
N PRO A 203 4.58 -21.04 5.51
CA PRO A 203 5.89 -20.55 5.96
C PRO A 203 6.07 -19.04 5.83
N LEU A 204 6.84 -18.46 6.75
CA LEU A 204 7.31 -17.09 6.71
C LEU A 204 8.85 -17.04 6.80
N PRO A 205 9.54 -16.10 6.10
CA PRO A 205 8.95 -15.14 5.17
C PRO A 205 8.42 -15.80 3.90
N ASN A 206 7.51 -15.15 3.23
CA ASN A 206 7.17 -15.40 1.84
C ASN A 206 7.30 -14.09 1.05
N LEU A 207 6.92 -14.08 -0.22
CA LEU A 207 7.12 -12.94 -1.12
C LEU A 207 6.55 -11.61 -0.58
N ILE A 208 5.47 -11.67 0.20
CA ILE A 208 4.68 -10.51 0.64
C ILE A 208 4.70 -10.31 2.16
N ILE A 209 4.87 -11.38 2.95
CA ILE A 209 4.84 -11.33 4.41
C ILE A 209 6.22 -11.63 4.97
N ALA A 210 6.84 -10.65 5.63
CA ALA A 210 8.11 -10.82 6.33
C ALA A 210 7.93 -11.46 7.71
N LYS A 211 8.98 -12.04 8.27
CA LYS A 211 9.00 -12.39 9.69
C LYS A 211 8.93 -11.12 10.55
N ASN A 212 8.38 -11.25 11.76
CA ASN A 212 8.25 -10.16 12.73
C ASN A 212 7.47 -8.93 12.19
N GLY A 213 6.58 -9.14 11.23
CA GLY A 213 5.68 -8.10 10.75
C GLY A 213 4.84 -7.53 11.88
N VAL A 214 4.55 -6.23 11.79
CA VAL A 214 3.61 -5.54 12.69
C VAL A 214 2.39 -5.10 11.90
N ALA A 215 1.22 -5.22 12.52
CA ALA A 215 -0.05 -4.89 11.88
C ALA A 215 -0.98 -4.15 12.84
N ILE A 216 -1.98 -3.48 12.26
CA ILE A 216 -3.13 -2.92 12.97
C ILE A 216 -4.41 -3.46 12.33
N ASN A 217 -5.41 -3.77 13.12
CA ASN A 217 -6.68 -4.29 12.63
C ASN A 217 -7.47 -3.17 11.91
N PRO A 218 -7.84 -3.32 10.63
CA PRO A 218 -8.49 -2.27 9.85
C PRO A 218 -9.96 -2.00 10.23
N LEU A 219 -10.57 -2.84 11.08
CA LEU A 219 -11.95 -2.65 11.54
C LEU A 219 -12.02 -1.92 12.89
N ASN A 220 -11.22 -2.33 13.88
CA ASN A 220 -11.26 -1.75 15.23
C ASN A 220 -10.06 -0.86 15.57
N TRP A 221 -9.08 -0.75 14.67
CA TRP A 221 -7.85 0.03 14.79
C TRP A 221 -7.03 -0.27 16.05
N LYS A 222 -7.05 -1.55 16.50
CA LYS A 222 -6.25 -2.06 17.60
C LYS A 222 -5.05 -2.87 17.09
N ARG A 223 -4.04 -2.99 17.95
CA ARG A 223 -2.82 -3.77 17.70
C ARG A 223 -2.74 -5.07 18.49
N ASP A 224 -3.81 -5.45 19.13
CA ASP A 224 -3.97 -6.71 19.84
C ASP A 224 -4.86 -7.69 19.06
N GLU A 225 -4.99 -8.91 19.53
CA GLU A 225 -5.81 -9.94 18.89
C GLU A 225 -7.31 -9.81 19.22
N THR A 226 -7.78 -8.61 19.60
CA THR A 226 -9.21 -8.37 19.79
C THR A 226 -9.95 -8.57 18.48
N TYR A 227 -10.87 -9.53 18.48
CA TYR A 227 -11.73 -9.81 17.33
C TYR A 227 -12.63 -8.63 17.00
N ALA A 228 -12.72 -8.31 15.74
CA ALA A 228 -13.66 -7.34 15.18
C ALA A 228 -14.64 -8.05 14.24
N SER A 229 -15.93 -8.06 14.63
CA SER A 229 -16.96 -8.74 13.85
C SER A 229 -17.22 -8.06 12.50
N ALA A 230 -17.78 -8.80 11.55
CA ALA A 230 -18.18 -8.28 10.24
C ALA A 230 -19.13 -7.07 10.32
N SER A 231 -19.90 -6.92 11.41
CA SER A 231 -20.74 -5.74 11.62
C SER A 231 -19.96 -4.43 11.79
N MET A 232 -18.65 -4.47 12.01
CA MET A 232 -17.75 -3.30 12.03
C MET A 232 -17.19 -2.97 10.64
N ASN A 233 -17.38 -3.84 9.65
CA ASN A 233 -16.99 -3.56 8.27
C ASN A 233 -18.03 -2.61 7.65
N LEU A 234 -17.56 -1.46 7.20
CA LEU A 234 -18.41 -0.40 6.63
C LEU A 234 -18.72 -0.63 5.15
N GLY A 235 -18.26 -1.73 4.59
CA GLY A 235 -18.49 -2.14 3.21
C GLY A 235 -17.19 -2.30 2.42
N SER A 236 -17.18 -3.37 1.64
CA SER A 236 -16.09 -3.73 0.72
C SER A 236 -16.41 -3.26 -0.68
N ILE A 237 -15.39 -2.92 -1.47
CA ILE A 237 -15.59 -2.68 -2.90
C ILE A 237 -15.32 -3.98 -3.66
N VAL A 238 -16.22 -4.35 -4.53
CA VAL A 238 -16.07 -5.50 -5.42
C VAL A 238 -16.22 -5.05 -6.87
N MET A 239 -15.44 -5.68 -7.75
CA MET A 239 -15.52 -5.48 -9.20
C MET A 239 -16.17 -6.71 -9.83
N ASP A 240 -17.12 -6.51 -10.71
CA ASP A 240 -17.73 -7.60 -11.47
C ASP A 240 -16.97 -7.89 -12.78
N GLU A 241 -17.41 -8.91 -13.50
CA GLU A 241 -16.82 -9.36 -14.77
C GLU A 241 -16.82 -8.26 -15.87
N THR A 242 -17.64 -7.24 -15.74
CA THR A 242 -17.70 -6.10 -16.65
C THR A 242 -16.73 -4.98 -16.28
N GLY A 243 -16.05 -5.08 -15.15
CA GLY A 243 -15.22 -4.02 -14.57
C GLY A 243 -15.98 -2.98 -13.78
N ALA A 244 -17.30 -3.15 -13.60
CA ALA A 244 -18.08 -2.26 -12.76
C ALA A 244 -17.86 -2.55 -11.29
N THR A 245 -17.68 -1.49 -10.48
CA THR A 245 -17.47 -1.60 -9.03
C THR A 245 -18.74 -1.29 -8.26
N ALA A 246 -18.93 -1.99 -7.15
CA ALA A 246 -20.00 -1.74 -6.21
C ALA A 246 -19.55 -1.97 -4.77
N ILE A 247 -20.10 -1.19 -3.84
CA ILE A 247 -19.93 -1.43 -2.40
C ILE A 247 -20.87 -2.55 -1.98
N ARG A 248 -20.31 -3.57 -1.33
CA ARG A 248 -21.09 -4.73 -0.84
C ARG A 248 -20.59 -5.15 0.54
N ASP A 249 -21.51 -5.73 1.30
CA ASP A 249 -21.17 -6.52 2.48
C ASP A 249 -20.74 -7.92 2.03
N ILE A 250 -19.51 -8.30 2.36
CA ILE A 250 -18.95 -9.62 2.09
C ILE A 250 -18.69 -10.41 3.38
N ASP A 251 -19.35 -10.03 4.49
CA ASP A 251 -19.21 -10.64 5.81
C ASP A 251 -17.73 -10.70 6.31
N ALA A 252 -16.88 -9.78 5.88
CA ALA A 252 -15.48 -9.77 6.28
C ALA A 252 -15.33 -9.23 7.70
N ASP A 253 -14.90 -10.11 8.59
CA ASP A 253 -14.44 -9.81 9.94
C ASP A 253 -12.92 -9.50 9.94
N ALA A 254 -12.32 -9.26 11.11
CA ALA A 254 -10.87 -9.11 11.22
C ALA A 254 -10.37 -9.44 12.63
N GLN A 255 -9.30 -10.22 12.70
CA GLN A 255 -8.54 -10.46 13.92
C GLN A 255 -7.05 -10.47 13.60
N LEU A 256 -6.23 -9.79 14.41
CA LEU A 256 -4.79 -9.91 14.22
C LEU A 256 -4.29 -11.30 14.62
N CYS A 257 -3.33 -11.80 13.87
CA CYS A 257 -2.46 -12.88 14.28
C CYS A 257 -1.07 -12.31 14.54
N LEU A 258 -0.77 -12.00 15.79
CA LEU A 258 0.49 -11.34 16.18
C LEU A 258 1.72 -12.19 15.88
N ALA A 259 1.57 -13.52 15.91
CA ALA A 259 2.64 -14.45 15.57
C ALA A 259 3.06 -14.35 14.08
N ARG A 260 2.12 -13.97 13.20
CA ARG A 260 2.33 -13.82 11.77
C ARG A 260 2.48 -12.37 11.32
N GLY A 261 2.00 -11.40 12.12
CA GLY A 261 1.94 -9.98 11.74
C GLY A 261 0.90 -9.70 10.65
N THR A 262 -0.22 -10.45 10.65
CA THR A 262 -1.27 -10.41 9.63
C THR A 262 -2.64 -10.19 10.23
N VAL A 263 -3.62 -9.89 9.39
CA VAL A 263 -5.05 -9.86 9.70
C VAL A 263 -5.69 -11.13 9.16
N ILE A 264 -6.30 -11.91 10.03
CA ILE A 264 -7.11 -13.06 9.67
C ILE A 264 -8.54 -12.59 9.43
N THR A 265 -9.09 -12.92 8.27
CA THR A 265 -10.46 -12.56 7.87
C THR A 265 -11.18 -13.73 7.21
N ASN A 266 -12.50 -13.76 7.37
CA ASN A 266 -13.39 -14.72 6.70
C ASN A 266 -14.10 -14.08 5.50
N ALA A 267 -13.40 -13.31 4.69
CA ALA A 267 -13.95 -12.64 3.50
C ALA A 267 -14.50 -13.67 2.49
N LYS A 268 -15.81 -13.91 2.47
CA LYS A 268 -16.43 -15.00 1.71
C LYS A 268 -16.38 -14.82 0.20
N ALA A 269 -16.30 -13.59 -0.27
CA ALA A 269 -16.32 -13.25 -1.69
C ALA A 269 -14.97 -12.76 -2.24
N ALA A 270 -13.92 -12.77 -1.44
CA ALA A 270 -12.59 -12.38 -1.91
C ALA A 270 -11.98 -13.49 -2.77
N PRO A 271 -11.49 -13.17 -3.97
CA PRO A 271 -10.78 -14.14 -4.78
C PRO A 271 -9.44 -14.53 -4.14
N ASN A 272 -9.01 -15.76 -4.36
CA ASN A 272 -7.73 -16.27 -3.83
C ASN A 272 -6.71 -16.45 -4.97
N GLU A 273 -6.35 -15.35 -5.60
CA GLU A 273 -5.52 -15.35 -6.82
C GLU A 273 -4.06 -15.72 -6.55
N MET A 274 -3.59 -15.66 -5.29
CA MET A 274 -2.21 -15.95 -4.93
C MET A 274 -2.04 -17.24 -4.11
N ALA A 275 -2.96 -18.16 -4.21
CA ALA A 275 -2.94 -19.41 -3.44
C ALA A 275 -1.64 -20.20 -3.61
N ASP A 276 -1.10 -20.27 -4.82
CA ASP A 276 0.13 -21.00 -5.13
C ASP A 276 1.40 -20.32 -4.57
N LEU A 277 1.33 -19.02 -4.28
CA LEU A 277 2.48 -18.23 -3.84
C LEU A 277 2.50 -17.98 -2.32
N ALA A 278 1.33 -17.83 -1.71
CA ALA A 278 1.22 -17.36 -0.34
C ALA A 278 0.20 -18.14 0.50
N GLY A 279 -0.17 -19.36 0.06
CA GLY A 279 -1.00 -20.30 0.80
C GLY A 279 -2.48 -20.29 0.44
N PRO A 280 -3.24 -21.27 0.95
CA PRO A 280 -4.58 -21.63 0.48
C PRO A 280 -5.65 -20.53 0.68
N GLN A 281 -5.39 -19.51 1.47
CA GLN A 281 -6.27 -18.35 1.66
C GLN A 281 -5.46 -17.06 1.76
N CYS A 282 -4.81 -16.68 0.67
CA CYS A 282 -4.14 -15.40 0.54
C CYS A 282 -5.10 -14.38 -0.07
N TYR A 283 -5.40 -13.31 0.66
CA TYR A 283 -6.24 -12.20 0.20
C TYR A 283 -5.44 -10.94 -0.13
N HIS A 284 -4.19 -11.11 -0.52
CA HIS A 284 -3.27 -10.00 -0.79
C HIS A 284 -3.80 -8.98 -1.80
N GLN A 285 -4.42 -9.45 -2.89
CA GLN A 285 -4.97 -8.53 -3.89
C GLN A 285 -6.13 -7.69 -3.33
N ASP A 286 -6.79 -8.20 -2.30
CA ASP A 286 -7.96 -7.61 -1.67
C ASP A 286 -7.68 -6.89 -0.34
N ASP A 287 -6.41 -6.69 0.03
CA ASP A 287 -6.02 -5.99 1.27
C ASP A 287 -6.70 -4.62 1.45
N TYR A 288 -6.96 -3.91 0.35
CA TYR A 288 -7.72 -2.66 0.33
C TYR A 288 -9.21 -2.88 0.15
N SER A 289 -9.60 -3.69 -0.82
CA SER A 289 -10.99 -3.84 -1.25
C SER A 289 -11.90 -4.43 -0.18
N ILE A 290 -11.42 -5.39 0.61
CA ILE A 290 -12.15 -5.98 1.74
C ILE A 290 -12.54 -4.93 2.79
N PHE A 291 -11.65 -3.97 3.07
CA PHE A 291 -11.80 -2.96 4.12
C PHE A 291 -11.99 -1.55 3.58
N TYR A 292 -12.47 -1.42 2.34
CA TYR A 292 -12.49 -0.18 1.58
C TYR A 292 -13.11 1.00 2.32
N ASN A 293 -14.34 0.86 2.80
CA ASN A 293 -15.01 1.95 3.51
C ASN A 293 -14.44 2.20 4.92
N ASN A 294 -13.83 1.21 5.57
CA ASN A 294 -13.12 1.42 6.83
C ASN A 294 -11.84 2.24 6.63
N ILE A 295 -11.10 2.02 5.53
CA ILE A 295 -9.94 2.84 5.16
C ILE A 295 -10.38 4.26 4.85
N LYS A 296 -11.44 4.42 4.05
CA LYS A 296 -12.00 5.72 3.66
C LYS A 296 -12.39 6.55 4.89
N ASP A 297 -13.14 5.97 5.82
CA ASP A 297 -13.53 6.58 7.09
C ASP A 297 -12.31 6.93 7.95
N ASN A 298 -11.33 6.03 8.03
CA ASN A 298 -10.10 6.25 8.79
C ASN A 298 -9.27 7.42 8.24
N VAL A 299 -9.14 7.55 6.92
CA VAL A 299 -8.46 8.69 6.29
C VAL A 299 -9.15 10.00 6.69
N ALA A 300 -10.48 10.06 6.61
CA ALA A 300 -11.25 11.22 7.02
C ALA A 300 -11.02 11.60 8.49
N LYS A 301 -11.04 10.61 9.40
CA LYS A 301 -10.80 10.79 10.84
C LYS A 301 -9.39 11.30 11.12
N ARG A 302 -8.35 10.78 10.44
CA ARG A 302 -6.97 11.23 10.61
C ARG A 302 -6.75 12.64 10.08
N VAL A 303 -7.38 13.01 8.96
CA VAL A 303 -7.38 14.40 8.45
C VAL A 303 -7.97 15.36 9.49
N VAL A 304 -9.12 15.01 10.09
CA VAL A 304 -9.75 15.82 11.15
C VAL A 304 -8.84 15.93 12.38
N ALA A 305 -8.26 14.82 12.83
CA ALA A 305 -7.35 14.79 13.98
C ALA A 305 -6.08 15.63 13.72
N TYR A 306 -5.52 15.57 12.52
CA TYR A 306 -4.35 16.36 12.13
C TYR A 306 -4.66 17.87 12.17
N LYS A 307 -5.82 18.29 11.65
CA LYS A 307 -6.28 19.69 11.73
C LYS A 307 -6.40 20.18 13.18
N ALA A 308 -6.94 19.35 14.06
CA ALA A 308 -7.13 19.68 15.46
C ALA A 308 -5.80 19.91 16.23
N ARG A 309 -4.73 19.22 15.86
CA ARG A 309 -3.39 19.38 16.47
C ARG A 309 -2.67 20.67 16.04
N ARG A 310 -3.10 21.32 14.98
CA ARG A 310 -2.47 22.53 14.43
C ARG A 310 -3.13 23.83 14.92
N LYS A 311 -4.25 23.70 15.63
CA LYS A 311 -4.91 24.80 16.33
C LYS A 311 -4.38 24.95 17.73
#